data_2b3bd077fdd9d751bc19211a2d08bae1
#
_entry.id   2b3bd077fdd9d751bc19211a2d08bae1
#
_cell.length_a   1.000
_cell.length_b   1.000
_cell.length_c   1.000
_cell.angle_alpha   90.00
_cell.angle_beta   90.00
_cell.angle_gamma   90.00
#
_symmetry.space_group_name_H-M   'P 1'
#
loop_
_entity.id
_entity.type
_entity.pdbx_description
1 polymer ?
#
loop_
_entity_poly.entity_id
_entity_poly.type
_entity_poly.pdbx_seq_one_letter_code
_entity_poly.pdbx_strand_id
1 'polypeptide(L)'
;MTTRNAHTTGNAALGGGQRRVLDEGDISRSLTRIAHEIVERAKGAEDVVLLGIPTRGVLLARRLHSRLAQITGRDIPIGTLDITMYRDDLRLKPARALEHTEIPAAGLDGKLVVLVDDVLFSGRTIRAALDALGDLGRPRAVQLAVLVDRGHRELPIRADYVGKNLPTSLREAVKVKLAEMDGLDAVLLGAREGEPRPETGPESSGSSENSDENAGSSK
;
A
#
# COMPACT_ATOMS: atom_id res chain seq x y z
N MET A 1 16.72 4.71 -39.24
CA MET A 1 15.91 3.52 -38.81
C MET A 1 15.81 3.56 -37.30
N THR A 2 14.69 4.07 -36.80
CA THR A 2 14.47 4.31 -35.37
C THR A 2 13.49 3.28 -34.89
N THR A 3 13.94 2.29 -34.14
CA THR A 3 13.10 1.28 -33.50
C THR A 3 12.55 1.82 -32.18
N ARG A 4 11.27 2.14 -32.18
CA ARG A 4 10.49 2.41 -30.97
C ARG A 4 10.26 1.07 -30.24
N ASN A 5 10.89 0.90 -29.09
CA ASN A 5 10.52 -0.14 -28.15
C ASN A 5 9.24 0.27 -27.42
N ALA A 6 8.12 -0.33 -27.80
CA ALA A 6 6.88 -0.26 -27.06
C ALA A 6 6.99 -1.20 -25.84
N HIS A 7 7.11 -0.62 -24.64
CA HIS A 7 6.92 -1.36 -23.40
C HIS A 7 5.43 -1.67 -23.24
N THR A 8 5.02 -2.81 -23.76
CA THR A 8 3.71 -3.40 -23.49
C THR A 8 3.75 -3.98 -22.07
N THR A 9 3.20 -3.25 -21.11
CA THR A 9 2.96 -3.76 -19.76
C THR A 9 1.93 -4.87 -19.85
N GLY A 10 2.39 -6.13 -19.78
CA GLY A 10 1.54 -7.31 -19.78
C GLY A 10 0.63 -7.32 -18.54
N ASN A 11 -0.62 -6.92 -18.72
CA ASN A 11 -1.67 -7.02 -17.72
C ASN A 11 -2.19 -8.47 -17.67
N ALA A 12 -1.40 -9.38 -17.07
CA ALA A 12 -1.85 -10.74 -16.82
C ALA A 12 -2.92 -10.72 -15.72
N ALA A 13 -4.18 -11.00 -16.08
CA ALA A 13 -5.25 -11.20 -15.13
C ALA A 13 -4.94 -12.44 -14.29
N LEU A 14 -4.47 -12.22 -13.08
CA LEU A 14 -4.37 -13.25 -12.05
C LEU A 14 -5.80 -13.58 -11.60
N GLY A 15 -6.18 -14.87 -11.59
CA GLY A 15 -7.54 -15.36 -11.42
C GLY A 15 -8.38 -14.61 -10.38
N GLY A 16 -9.66 -14.32 -10.71
CA GLY A 16 -10.61 -13.69 -9.80
C GLY A 16 -10.86 -12.19 -9.98
N GLY A 17 -10.56 -11.58 -11.13
CA GLY A 17 -10.87 -10.16 -11.37
C GLY A 17 -9.92 -9.18 -10.68
N GLN A 18 -8.75 -9.62 -10.25
CA GLN A 18 -7.69 -8.77 -9.72
C GLN A 18 -6.75 -8.31 -10.84
N ARG A 19 -6.35 -7.04 -10.80
CA ARG A 19 -5.39 -6.43 -11.71
C ARG A 19 -4.09 -6.13 -10.98
N ARG A 20 -2.95 -6.51 -11.55
CA ARG A 20 -1.63 -6.11 -11.03
C ARG A 20 -1.40 -4.63 -11.33
N VAL A 21 -1.03 -3.87 -10.31
CA VAL A 21 -0.77 -2.42 -10.37
C VAL A 21 0.72 -2.11 -10.26
N LEU A 22 1.44 -2.89 -9.43
CA LEU A 22 2.89 -2.84 -9.32
C LEU A 22 3.44 -4.25 -9.43
N ASP A 23 4.55 -4.40 -10.15
CA ASP A 23 5.39 -5.59 -10.17
C ASP A 23 6.58 -5.47 -9.19
N GLU A 24 7.42 -6.50 -9.13
CA GLU A 24 8.64 -6.54 -8.31
C GLU A 24 9.57 -5.35 -8.58
N GLY A 25 9.79 -5.04 -9.87
CA GLY A 25 10.64 -3.92 -10.29
C GLY A 25 10.07 -2.58 -9.85
N ASP A 26 8.74 -2.40 -9.93
CA ASP A 26 8.05 -1.20 -9.48
C ASP A 26 8.17 -1.00 -7.97
N ILE A 27 7.98 -2.08 -7.19
CA ILE A 27 8.14 -2.08 -5.73
C ILE A 27 9.57 -1.72 -5.37
N SER A 28 10.56 -2.35 -6.01
CA SER A 28 11.97 -2.09 -5.77
C SER A 28 12.33 -0.62 -6.06
N ARG A 29 11.92 -0.07 -7.19
CA ARG A 29 12.14 1.35 -7.55
C ARG A 29 11.47 2.30 -6.55
N SER A 30 10.24 2.00 -6.14
CA SER A 30 9.50 2.80 -5.15
C SER A 30 10.25 2.85 -3.81
N LEU A 31 10.71 1.73 -3.30
CA LEU A 31 11.45 1.66 -2.05
C LEU A 31 12.81 2.36 -2.15
N THR A 32 13.51 2.25 -3.27
CA THR A 32 14.77 2.97 -3.49
C THR A 32 14.55 4.48 -3.48
N ARG A 33 13.51 4.98 -4.13
CA ARG A 33 13.16 6.40 -4.11
C ARG A 33 12.79 6.87 -2.71
N ILE A 34 11.96 6.12 -1.97
CA ILE A 34 11.62 6.44 -0.56
C ILE A 34 12.88 6.51 0.30
N ALA A 35 13.83 5.58 0.13
CA ALA A 35 15.08 5.61 0.89
C ALA A 35 15.89 6.89 0.64
N HIS A 36 16.00 7.33 -0.61
CA HIS A 36 16.66 8.60 -0.95
C HIS A 36 15.92 9.81 -0.37
N GLU A 37 14.60 9.83 -0.43
CA GLU A 37 13.77 10.90 0.14
C GLU A 37 13.94 10.99 1.67
N ILE A 38 14.04 9.84 2.37
CA ILE A 38 14.30 9.79 3.81
C ILE A 38 15.67 10.40 4.12
N VAL A 39 16.74 9.98 3.42
CA VAL A 39 18.09 10.50 3.64
C VAL A 39 18.17 12.01 3.40
N GLU A 40 17.52 12.49 2.33
CA GLU A 40 17.48 13.92 2.00
C GLU A 40 16.79 14.73 3.10
N ARG A 41 15.58 14.33 3.52
CA ARG A 41 14.81 15.05 4.54
C ARG A 41 15.47 14.97 5.93
N ALA A 42 16.05 13.84 6.27
CA ALA A 42 16.73 13.63 7.54
C ALA A 42 18.15 14.20 7.57
N LYS A 43 18.63 14.81 6.47
CA LYS A 43 19.99 15.38 6.34
C LYS A 43 21.10 14.38 6.72
N GLY A 44 21.00 13.16 6.23
CA GLY A 44 22.00 12.10 6.42
C GLY A 44 21.55 10.92 7.28
N ALA A 45 20.33 10.93 7.80
CA ALA A 45 19.70 9.81 8.52
C ALA A 45 20.38 9.36 9.83
N GLU A 46 21.21 10.19 10.48
CA GLU A 46 21.94 9.82 11.71
C GLU A 46 21.01 9.51 12.90
N ASP A 47 19.89 10.20 12.98
CA ASP A 47 18.89 10.06 14.05
C ASP A 47 17.63 9.31 13.60
N VAL A 48 17.68 8.65 12.46
CA VAL A 48 16.53 7.90 11.94
C VAL A 48 16.41 6.55 12.63
N VAL A 49 15.18 6.18 12.98
CA VAL A 49 14.78 4.83 13.42
C VAL A 49 13.61 4.39 12.54
N LEU A 50 13.70 3.19 11.98
CA LEU A 50 12.60 2.59 11.23
C LEU A 50 11.76 1.72 12.16
N LEU A 51 10.43 1.87 12.11
CA LEU A 51 9.51 0.96 12.80
C LEU A 51 8.48 0.41 11.79
N GLY A 52 8.55 -0.88 11.54
CA GLY A 52 7.60 -1.57 10.68
C GLY A 52 6.33 -1.93 11.43
N ILE A 53 5.17 -1.62 10.85
CA ILE A 53 3.87 -2.06 11.38
C ILE A 53 3.58 -3.48 10.87
N PRO A 54 3.33 -4.45 11.74
CA PRO A 54 3.01 -5.82 11.33
C PRO A 54 1.75 -5.89 10.43
N THR A 55 1.77 -6.77 9.42
CA THR A 55 2.80 -7.77 9.14
C THR A 55 3.73 -7.30 8.02
N ARG A 56 3.19 -6.74 6.92
CA ARG A 56 3.96 -6.37 5.72
C ARG A 56 4.82 -5.13 5.91
N GLY A 57 4.41 -4.21 6.77
CA GLY A 57 5.22 -3.04 7.10
C GLY A 57 6.58 -3.42 7.67
N VAL A 58 6.70 -4.51 8.44
CA VAL A 58 7.98 -5.02 8.94
C VAL A 58 8.91 -5.46 7.80
N LEU A 59 8.38 -6.16 6.81
CA LEU A 59 9.17 -6.61 5.66
C LEU A 59 9.63 -5.42 4.81
N LEU A 60 8.74 -4.46 4.59
CA LEU A 60 9.07 -3.22 3.88
C LEU A 60 10.12 -2.39 4.63
N ALA A 61 10.02 -2.31 5.96
CA ALA A 61 11.02 -1.65 6.80
C ALA A 61 12.40 -2.31 6.68
N ARG A 62 12.48 -3.65 6.66
CA ARG A 62 13.73 -4.37 6.41
C ARG A 62 14.31 -4.08 5.03
N ARG A 63 13.47 -4.02 4.00
CA ARG A 63 13.89 -3.67 2.64
C ARG A 63 14.37 -2.21 2.54
N LEU A 64 13.73 -1.28 3.26
CA LEU A 64 14.16 0.12 3.36
C LEU A 64 15.47 0.24 4.13
N HIS A 65 15.61 -0.45 5.26
CA HIS A 65 16.84 -0.51 6.05
C HIS A 65 18.05 -0.89 5.18
N SER A 66 17.94 -1.98 4.40
CA SER A 66 19.02 -2.41 3.52
C SER A 66 19.41 -1.33 2.50
N ARG A 67 18.42 -0.59 1.95
CA ARG A 67 18.70 0.50 1.00
C ARG A 67 19.32 1.72 1.68
N LEU A 68 18.83 2.09 2.84
CA LEU A 68 19.37 3.19 3.63
C LEU A 68 20.82 2.89 4.02
N ALA A 69 21.13 1.67 4.46
CA ALA A 69 22.48 1.25 4.78
C ALA A 69 23.41 1.35 3.56
N GLN A 70 22.94 0.94 2.37
CA GLN A 70 23.70 1.08 1.13
C GLN A 70 23.96 2.54 0.74
N ILE A 71 22.98 3.43 0.92
CA ILE A 71 23.07 4.85 0.54
C ILE A 71 23.97 5.60 1.53
N THR A 72 23.82 5.35 2.85
CA THR A 72 24.46 6.14 3.90
C THR A 72 25.79 5.53 4.40
N GLY A 73 26.04 4.25 4.11
CA GLY A 73 27.15 3.49 4.70
C GLY A 73 26.99 3.22 6.20
N ARG A 74 25.78 3.38 6.76
CA ARG A 74 25.46 3.26 8.19
C ARG A 74 24.40 2.21 8.44
N ASP A 75 24.46 1.56 9.58
CA ASP A 75 23.40 0.69 10.08
C ASP A 75 22.31 1.55 10.75
N ILE A 76 21.14 1.64 10.11
CA ILE A 76 20.02 2.42 10.61
C ILE A 76 19.21 1.54 11.57
N PRO A 77 18.97 1.98 12.83
CA PRO A 77 18.15 1.20 13.76
C PRO A 77 16.77 0.86 13.21
N ILE A 78 16.39 -0.41 13.32
CA ILE A 78 15.10 -0.93 12.85
C ILE A 78 14.41 -1.72 13.95
N GLY A 79 13.08 -1.61 14.03
CA GLY A 79 12.25 -2.35 14.97
C GLY A 79 10.87 -2.67 14.41
N THR A 80 10.04 -3.27 15.26
CA THR A 80 8.66 -3.67 14.99
C THR A 80 7.73 -3.00 15.99
N LEU A 81 6.63 -2.44 15.54
CA LEU A 81 5.62 -1.82 16.38
C LEU A 81 4.28 -2.57 16.24
N ASP A 82 3.98 -3.45 17.19
CA ASP A 82 2.65 -4.08 17.26
C ASP A 82 1.62 -3.08 17.77
N ILE A 83 0.59 -2.86 16.99
CA ILE A 83 -0.50 -1.93 17.27
C ILE A 83 -1.80 -2.64 17.66
N THR A 84 -1.77 -3.95 17.82
CA THR A 84 -2.99 -4.77 18.01
C THR A 84 -3.82 -4.26 19.18
N MET A 85 -3.20 -3.93 20.30
CA MET A 85 -3.90 -3.44 21.49
C MET A 85 -4.46 -2.01 21.39
N TYR A 86 -4.01 -1.24 20.41
CA TYR A 86 -4.41 0.16 20.19
C TYR A 86 -5.46 0.34 19.09
N ARG A 87 -5.85 -0.75 18.44
CA ARG A 87 -6.86 -0.74 17.37
C ARG A 87 -8.26 -0.62 17.93
N ASP A 88 -9.05 0.25 17.34
CA ASP A 88 -10.47 0.48 17.68
C ASP A 88 -11.42 -0.60 17.14
N ASP A 89 -10.95 -1.44 16.19
CA ASP A 89 -11.72 -2.53 15.57
C ASP A 89 -11.49 -3.92 16.22
N LEU A 90 -10.81 -3.99 17.36
CA LEU A 90 -10.53 -5.25 18.08
C LEU A 90 -11.78 -6.08 18.40
N ARG A 91 -12.91 -5.42 18.65
CA ARG A 91 -14.18 -6.08 18.98
C ARG A 91 -14.91 -6.63 17.76
N LEU A 92 -14.53 -6.21 16.55
CA LEU A 92 -15.25 -6.50 15.31
C LEU A 92 -14.54 -7.54 14.43
N LYS A 93 -13.28 -7.83 14.72
CA LYS A 93 -12.47 -8.78 13.95
C LYS A 93 -11.91 -9.86 14.89
N PRO A 94 -11.74 -11.11 14.38
CA PRO A 94 -11.08 -12.14 15.18
C PRO A 94 -9.72 -11.63 15.64
N ALA A 95 -9.40 -11.87 16.92
CA ALA A 95 -8.16 -11.44 17.53
C ALA A 95 -6.98 -11.93 16.68
N ARG A 96 -6.21 -11.02 16.13
CA ARG A 96 -4.92 -11.34 15.52
C ARG A 96 -3.99 -11.75 16.64
N ALA A 97 -3.16 -12.77 16.43
CA ALA A 97 -2.10 -13.08 17.39
C ALA A 97 -1.26 -11.81 17.63
N LEU A 98 -0.98 -11.53 18.90
CA LEU A 98 -0.09 -10.44 19.28
C LEU A 98 1.26 -10.69 18.64
N GLU A 99 1.74 -9.75 17.87
CA GLU A 99 3.12 -9.76 17.40
C GLU A 99 3.98 -8.98 18.42
N HIS A 100 5.25 -9.30 18.49
CA HIS A 100 6.13 -8.68 19.49
C HIS A 100 6.52 -7.26 19.05
N THR A 101 6.33 -6.26 19.92
CA THR A 101 6.93 -4.95 19.74
C THR A 101 8.41 -5.05 20.09
N GLU A 102 9.29 -4.70 19.14
CA GLU A 102 10.73 -4.69 19.29
C GLU A 102 11.26 -3.29 19.01
N ILE A 103 11.68 -2.61 20.07
CA ILE A 103 12.30 -1.29 19.96
C ILE A 103 13.81 -1.45 19.93
N PRO A 104 14.52 -0.78 18.98
CA PRO A 104 15.96 -0.82 18.92
C PRO A 104 16.62 -0.37 20.24
N ALA A 105 17.78 -0.94 20.58
CA ALA A 105 18.53 -0.62 21.81
C ALA A 105 18.86 0.88 21.93
N ALA A 106 18.94 1.60 20.80
CA ALA A 106 19.15 3.06 20.77
C ALA A 106 17.96 3.86 21.31
N GLY A 107 16.80 3.21 21.58
CA GLY A 107 15.57 3.86 22.00
C GLY A 107 14.95 4.76 20.92
N LEU A 108 13.89 5.47 21.30
CA LEU A 108 13.15 6.37 20.41
C LEU A 108 13.30 7.85 20.78
N ASP A 109 13.80 8.15 21.99
CA ASP A 109 13.84 9.52 22.51
C ASP A 109 14.74 10.43 21.68
N GLY A 110 14.19 11.55 21.27
CA GLY A 110 14.89 12.53 20.44
C GLY A 110 15.14 12.08 18.99
N LYS A 111 14.76 10.87 18.61
CA LYS A 111 14.95 10.32 17.26
C LYS A 111 13.89 10.78 16.27
N LEU A 112 14.19 10.69 14.99
CA LEU A 112 13.23 10.75 13.92
C LEU A 112 12.73 9.31 13.66
N VAL A 113 11.53 9.01 14.08
CA VAL A 113 10.90 7.70 13.81
C VAL A 113 10.23 7.75 12.45
N VAL A 114 10.54 6.80 11.59
CA VAL A 114 9.81 6.55 10.33
C VAL A 114 8.98 5.29 10.51
N LEU A 115 7.66 5.46 10.63
CA LEU A 115 6.70 4.36 10.58
C LEU A 115 6.60 3.84 9.16
N VAL A 116 6.63 2.52 8.99
CA VAL A 116 6.55 1.88 7.68
C VAL A 116 5.34 0.95 7.63
N ASP A 117 4.47 1.15 6.62
CA ASP A 117 3.30 0.30 6.38
C ASP A 117 3.15 -0.01 4.88
N ASP A 118 2.30 -0.98 4.53
CA ASP A 118 2.08 -1.37 3.14
C ASP A 118 1.04 -0.48 2.44
N VAL A 119 -0.13 -0.25 3.07
CA VAL A 119 -1.24 0.49 2.46
C VAL A 119 -1.83 1.52 3.41
N LEU A 120 -1.77 2.78 3.05
CA LEU A 120 -2.50 3.84 3.73
C LEU A 120 -3.90 3.97 3.14
N PHE A 121 -4.89 3.76 3.99
CA PHE A 121 -6.32 3.87 3.69
C PHE A 121 -7.00 4.92 4.57
N SER A 122 -7.79 4.52 5.57
CA SER A 122 -8.54 5.41 6.46
C SER A 122 -7.67 6.21 7.42
N GLY A 123 -6.47 5.73 7.74
CA GLY A 123 -5.56 6.30 8.73
C GLY A 123 -5.68 5.67 10.12
N ARG A 124 -6.65 4.78 10.38
CA ARG A 124 -6.87 4.17 11.71
C ARG A 124 -5.68 3.37 12.21
N THR A 125 -5.02 2.61 11.32
CA THR A 125 -3.77 1.89 11.60
C THR A 125 -2.69 2.84 12.13
N ILE A 126 -2.51 3.97 11.46
CA ILE A 126 -1.47 4.94 11.81
C ILE A 126 -1.82 5.68 13.11
N ARG A 127 -3.10 5.99 13.35
CA ARG A 127 -3.52 6.51 14.65
C ARG A 127 -3.13 5.55 15.77
N ALA A 128 -3.47 4.27 15.65
CA ALA A 128 -3.11 3.26 16.64
C ALA A 128 -1.58 3.15 16.84
N ALA A 129 -0.79 3.32 15.76
CA ALA A 129 0.67 3.35 15.85
C ALA A 129 1.19 4.58 16.61
N LEU A 130 0.57 5.74 16.41
CA LEU A 130 0.93 6.96 17.16
C LEU A 130 0.58 6.84 18.64
N ASP A 131 -0.58 6.25 18.97
CA ASP A 131 -0.98 5.98 20.35
C ASP A 131 0.04 5.01 21.02
N ALA A 132 0.41 3.91 20.34
CA ALA A 132 1.42 2.98 20.83
C ALA A 132 2.80 3.61 21.03
N LEU A 133 3.24 4.48 20.12
CA LEU A 133 4.51 5.21 20.25
C LEU A 133 4.55 6.10 21.49
N GLY A 134 3.41 6.70 21.86
CA GLY A 134 3.29 7.55 23.05
C GLY A 134 3.68 6.85 24.35
N ASP A 135 3.47 5.52 24.41
CA ASP A 135 3.81 4.68 25.59
C ASP A 135 5.26 4.19 25.58
N LEU A 136 5.94 4.25 24.40
CA LEU A 136 7.26 3.67 24.20
C LEU A 136 8.43 4.66 24.25
N GLY A 137 8.16 5.96 24.10
CA GLY A 137 9.20 6.98 24.11
C GLY A 137 8.72 8.34 23.62
N ARG A 138 9.69 9.28 23.50
CA ARG A 138 9.45 10.65 23.04
C ARG A 138 10.30 10.97 21.81
N PRO A 139 9.91 10.48 20.61
CA PRO A 139 10.60 10.87 19.39
C PRO A 139 10.47 12.37 19.15
N ARG A 140 11.50 12.99 18.55
CA ARG A 140 11.42 14.42 18.17
C ARG A 140 10.45 14.67 17.02
N ALA A 141 10.25 13.66 16.18
CA ALA A 141 9.30 13.69 15.08
C ALA A 141 8.93 12.26 14.67
N VAL A 142 7.73 12.10 14.14
CA VAL A 142 7.27 10.86 13.52
C VAL A 142 6.90 11.17 12.07
N GLN A 143 7.41 10.37 11.15
CA GLN A 143 7.09 10.40 9.72
C GLN A 143 6.53 9.06 9.28
N LEU A 144 5.79 9.06 8.19
CA LEU A 144 5.10 7.88 7.68
C LEU A 144 5.57 7.57 6.26
N ALA A 145 6.06 6.34 6.04
CA ALA A 145 6.38 5.78 4.74
C ALA A 145 5.40 4.65 4.41
N VAL A 146 4.77 4.70 3.24
CA VAL A 146 3.86 3.66 2.76
C VAL A 146 4.19 3.25 1.33
N LEU A 147 4.01 1.96 1.03
CA LEU A 147 4.19 1.50 -0.33
C LEU A 147 3.07 2.05 -1.23
N VAL A 148 1.83 2.01 -0.75
CA VAL A 148 0.66 2.50 -1.50
C VAL A 148 -0.18 3.44 -0.65
N ASP A 149 -0.52 4.59 -1.21
CA ASP A 149 -1.59 5.46 -0.72
C ASP A 149 -2.80 5.32 -1.63
N ARG A 150 -3.92 4.77 -1.08
CA ARG A 150 -5.14 4.54 -1.87
C ARG A 150 -6.23 5.61 -1.69
N GLY A 151 -5.98 6.63 -0.89
CA GLY A 151 -6.98 7.65 -0.56
C GLY A 151 -8.00 7.20 0.50
N HIS A 152 -9.17 7.84 0.51
CA HIS A 152 -10.33 7.55 1.39
C HIS A 152 -10.02 7.66 2.89
N ARG A 153 -9.42 8.80 3.28
CA ARG A 153 -9.12 9.09 4.69
C ARG A 153 -10.39 9.31 5.51
N GLU A 154 -10.39 8.73 6.71
CA GLU A 154 -11.34 9.03 7.79
C GLU A 154 -10.71 9.91 8.88
N LEU A 155 -9.38 9.97 8.90
CA LEU A 155 -8.58 10.78 9.83
C LEU A 155 -7.63 11.71 9.04
N PRO A 156 -7.25 12.87 9.57
CA PRO A 156 -6.39 13.85 8.89
C PRO A 156 -4.91 13.41 8.92
N ILE A 157 -4.64 12.20 8.42
CA ILE A 157 -3.32 11.56 8.37
C ILE A 157 -2.85 11.51 6.93
N ARG A 158 -1.60 11.94 6.71
CA ARG A 158 -0.93 11.93 5.41
C ARG A 158 0.43 11.26 5.53
N ALA A 159 0.81 10.48 4.54
CA ALA A 159 2.15 9.93 4.47
C ALA A 159 3.16 10.99 3.99
N ASP A 160 4.37 10.94 4.56
CA ASP A 160 5.50 11.76 4.14
C ASP A 160 6.18 11.19 2.91
N TYR A 161 6.19 9.86 2.81
CA TYR A 161 6.83 9.10 1.73
C TYR A 161 5.84 8.10 1.17
N VAL A 162 5.59 8.17 -0.14
CA VAL A 162 4.60 7.32 -0.81
C VAL A 162 5.23 6.63 -2.00
N GLY A 163 5.22 5.31 -2.02
CA GLY A 163 5.68 4.53 -3.16
C GLY A 163 4.81 4.75 -4.40
N LYS A 164 3.50 4.63 -4.25
CA LYS A 164 2.53 4.84 -5.32
C LYS A 164 1.24 5.44 -4.79
N ASN A 165 0.81 6.57 -5.33
CA ASN A 165 -0.56 7.02 -5.19
C ASN A 165 -1.45 6.23 -6.14
N LEU A 166 -2.46 5.56 -5.59
CA LEU A 166 -3.37 4.69 -6.32
C LEU A 166 -4.81 5.07 -6.00
N PRO A 167 -5.40 6.03 -6.72
CA PRO A 167 -6.81 6.34 -6.57
C PRO A 167 -7.66 5.09 -6.81
N THR A 168 -8.51 4.75 -5.84
CA THR A 168 -9.38 3.57 -5.89
C THR A 168 -10.81 3.98 -5.61
N SER A 169 -11.79 3.13 -5.89
CA SER A 169 -13.12 3.26 -5.33
C SER A 169 -13.17 2.65 -3.91
N LEU A 170 -14.20 2.97 -3.13
CA LEU A 170 -14.44 2.33 -1.83
C LEU A 170 -14.71 0.83 -1.95
N ARG A 171 -15.23 0.39 -3.10
CA ARG A 171 -15.54 -1.02 -3.41
C ARG A 171 -14.31 -1.83 -3.83
N GLU A 172 -13.20 -1.17 -4.12
CA GLU A 172 -11.96 -1.84 -4.45
C GLU A 172 -11.11 -2.09 -3.21
N ALA A 173 -10.25 -3.10 -3.27
CA ALA A 173 -9.24 -3.40 -2.27
C ALA A 173 -7.86 -3.45 -2.91
N VAL A 174 -6.87 -2.91 -2.21
CA VAL A 174 -5.45 -3.05 -2.55
C VAL A 174 -4.88 -4.20 -1.72
N LYS A 175 -4.26 -5.18 -2.39
CA LYS A 175 -3.54 -6.28 -1.74
C LYS A 175 -2.06 -6.20 -2.12
N VAL A 176 -1.22 -6.00 -1.13
CA VAL A 176 0.24 -6.07 -1.29
C VAL A 176 0.67 -7.52 -1.08
N LYS A 177 1.49 -8.04 -1.99
CA LYS A 177 2.14 -9.34 -1.92
C LYS A 177 3.64 -9.10 -1.83
N LEU A 178 4.31 -9.80 -0.91
CA LEU A 178 5.76 -9.73 -0.73
C LEU A 178 6.35 -11.12 -0.77
N ALA A 179 7.47 -11.26 -1.46
CA ALA A 179 8.09 -12.55 -1.75
C ALA A 179 8.36 -13.38 -0.48
N GLU A 180 8.70 -12.73 0.62
CA GLU A 180 8.99 -13.37 1.91
C GLU A 180 7.80 -14.10 2.53
N MET A 181 6.57 -13.68 2.18
CA MET A 181 5.32 -14.26 2.70
C MET A 181 4.48 -14.94 1.64
N ASP A 182 4.46 -14.34 0.44
CA ASP A 182 3.50 -14.68 -0.61
C ASP A 182 4.18 -15.37 -1.80
N GLY A 183 5.53 -15.53 -1.77
CA GLY A 183 6.32 -16.13 -2.85
C GLY A 183 6.51 -15.24 -4.08
N LEU A 184 5.93 -14.04 -4.09
CA LEU A 184 6.06 -13.07 -5.18
C LEU A 184 5.88 -11.64 -4.68
N ASP A 185 6.45 -10.70 -5.40
CA ASP A 185 6.24 -9.27 -5.18
C ASP A 185 5.21 -8.73 -6.16
N ALA A 186 4.10 -8.19 -5.65
CA ALA A 186 3.09 -7.53 -6.46
C ALA A 186 2.19 -6.61 -5.61
N VAL A 187 1.62 -5.60 -6.23
CA VAL A 187 0.44 -4.90 -5.72
C VAL A 187 -0.73 -5.20 -6.64
N LEU A 188 -1.79 -5.71 -6.06
CA LEU A 188 -3.02 -6.11 -6.75
C LEU A 188 -4.16 -5.19 -6.35
N LEU A 189 -4.98 -4.82 -7.34
CA LEU A 189 -6.23 -4.11 -7.17
C LEU A 189 -7.38 -5.00 -7.62
N GLY A 190 -8.41 -5.14 -6.80
CA GLY A 190 -9.58 -5.94 -7.12
C GLY A 190 -10.79 -5.55 -6.29
N ALA A 191 -11.93 -6.20 -6.51
CA ALA A 191 -13.12 -6.00 -5.71
C ALA A 191 -12.86 -6.34 -4.23
N ARG A 192 -13.48 -5.61 -3.33
CA ARG A 192 -13.45 -5.89 -1.90
C ARG A 192 -14.23 -7.19 -1.63
N GLU A 193 -13.66 -8.10 -0.86
CA GLU A 193 -14.34 -9.35 -0.50
C GLU A 193 -15.62 -9.05 0.29
N GLY A 194 -16.74 -9.66 -0.14
CA GLY A 194 -18.05 -9.50 0.50
C GLY A 194 -19.02 -8.54 -0.19
N GLU A 195 -18.62 -7.86 -1.27
CA GLU A 195 -19.59 -7.10 -2.09
C GLU A 195 -19.96 -7.89 -3.35
N PRO A 196 -21.27 -7.97 -3.71
CA PRO A 196 -21.71 -8.59 -4.95
C PRO A 196 -21.08 -7.82 -6.14
N ARG A 197 -20.58 -8.56 -7.11
CA ARG A 197 -20.15 -7.98 -8.40
C ARG A 197 -21.34 -7.22 -8.99
N PRO A 198 -21.14 -5.99 -9.53
CA PRO A 198 -22.16 -5.42 -10.39
C PRO A 198 -22.39 -6.40 -11.55
N GLU A 199 -23.62 -6.90 -11.68
CA GLU A 199 -24.01 -7.67 -12.85
C GLU A 199 -23.74 -6.79 -14.07
N THR A 200 -22.88 -7.26 -14.95
CA THR A 200 -22.77 -6.68 -16.30
C THR A 200 -24.14 -6.91 -16.93
N GLY A 201 -24.92 -5.82 -17.03
CA GLY A 201 -26.20 -5.88 -17.69
C GLY A 201 -26.09 -6.51 -19.07
N PRO A 202 -27.14 -7.22 -19.55
CA PRO A 202 -27.10 -7.90 -20.83
C PRO A 202 -26.80 -6.89 -21.93
N GLU A 203 -25.80 -7.22 -22.73
CA GLU A 203 -25.56 -6.54 -24.01
C GLU A 203 -26.88 -6.50 -24.79
N SER A 204 -27.38 -5.32 -25.04
CA SER A 204 -28.51 -5.11 -25.90
C SER A 204 -28.13 -5.57 -27.30
N SER A 205 -28.48 -6.82 -27.62
CA SER A 205 -28.47 -7.31 -28.97
C SER A 205 -29.52 -6.54 -29.76
N GLY A 206 -29.08 -5.55 -30.49
CA GLY A 206 -29.87 -4.87 -31.50
C GLY A 206 -30.19 -5.84 -32.62
N SER A 207 -31.39 -6.41 -32.60
CA SER A 207 -32.00 -7.01 -33.75
C SER A 207 -32.68 -5.94 -34.58
N SER A 208 -32.02 -5.58 -35.68
CA SER A 208 -32.63 -4.90 -36.82
C SER A 208 -33.60 -5.86 -37.50
N GLU A 209 -34.89 -5.67 -37.34
CA GLU A 209 -35.87 -6.22 -38.28
C GLU A 209 -36.35 -5.15 -39.23
N ASN A 210 -35.85 -5.24 -40.44
CA ASN A 210 -36.47 -4.70 -41.65
C ASN A 210 -37.77 -5.45 -41.89
N SER A 211 -38.86 -4.73 -42.11
CA SER A 211 -40.02 -5.27 -42.80
C SER A 211 -40.59 -4.17 -43.71
N ASP A 212 -40.18 -4.26 -44.94
CA ASP A 212 -40.94 -3.78 -46.12
C ASP A 212 -42.28 -4.53 -46.20
N GLU A 213 -43.35 -3.83 -46.51
CA GLU A 213 -44.46 -4.23 -47.41
C GLU A 213 -45.51 -3.10 -47.32
N ASN A 214 -45.64 -2.31 -48.33
CA ASN A 214 -46.27 -2.41 -49.64
C ASN A 214 -47.80 -2.51 -49.61
N ALA A 215 -48.34 -1.66 -50.46
CA ALA A 215 -49.65 -1.69 -51.15
C ALA A 215 -50.86 -1.26 -50.33
N GLY A 216 -51.52 -0.27 -50.77
CA GLY A 216 -52.37 -0.24 -51.88
C GLY A 216 -53.64 0.50 -51.60
N SER A 217 -53.89 1.48 -52.39
CA SER A 217 -55.09 1.75 -53.18
C SER A 217 -56.43 2.12 -52.52
N SER A 218 -56.92 3.23 -53.01
CA SER A 218 -58.28 3.53 -53.38
C SER A 218 -59.32 3.91 -52.31
N LYS A 219 -59.75 5.07 -52.19
CA LYS A 219 -60.79 5.82 -52.91
C LYS A 219 -60.99 7.18 -52.27
#